data_33965720c39d4d72c6689d3fafa48edb
#
_entry.id   33965720c39d4d72c6689d3fafa48edb
#
_cell.length_a   1.000
_cell.length_b   1.000
_cell.length_c   1.000
_cell.angle_alpha   90.00
_cell.angle_beta   90.00
_cell.angle_gamma   90.00
#
_symmetry.space_group_name_H-M   'P 1'
#
loop_
_entity.id
_entity.type
_entity.pdbx_description
1 polymer ?
#
loop_
_entity_poly.entity_id
_entity_poly.type
_entity_poly.pdbx_seq_one_letter_code
_entity_poly.pdbx_strand_id
1 'polypeptide(L)'
;SADRRRALNAAYVNDPYAFVEALPGPWGEFRRAQITDLVRSVYHAVKARRPEMVVSAAVFSNQDDAFEHRYQDWPAWLAEGILDVAVPMAYTTNDDRFRAQISDGVAAAGAGRLWAGIGAYLNTTEGTLAKIDIARSESAAGFVLFSYDWAVGEGYSGQGPTLLQRVGQTKFNRDAP
;
A
#
# COMPACT_ATOMS: atom_id res chain seq x y z
N SER A 1 -38.20 3.40 -7.11
CA SER A 1 -39.46 4.02 -7.56
C SER A 1 -39.20 5.47 -7.98
N ALA A 2 -40.09 6.03 -8.80
CA ALA A 2 -40.03 7.43 -9.25
C ALA A 2 -40.11 8.42 -8.06
N ASP A 3 -40.81 8.05 -7.00
CA ASP A 3 -40.94 8.88 -5.80
C ASP A 3 -39.64 8.96 -5.01
N ARG A 4 -38.91 7.82 -4.90
CA ARG A 4 -37.57 7.83 -4.29
C ARG A 4 -36.58 8.70 -5.06
N ARG A 5 -36.63 8.70 -6.39
CA ARG A 5 -35.79 9.56 -7.22
C ARG A 5 -36.13 11.03 -7.03
N ARG A 6 -37.43 11.39 -6.97
CA ARG A 6 -37.90 12.76 -6.70
C ARG A 6 -37.43 13.24 -5.31
N ALA A 7 -37.59 12.41 -4.28
CA ALA A 7 -37.17 12.73 -2.92
C ALA A 7 -35.63 12.96 -2.85
N LEU A 8 -34.83 12.09 -3.49
CA LEU A 8 -33.37 12.26 -3.57
C LEU A 8 -32.96 13.55 -4.32
N ASN A 9 -33.61 13.87 -5.44
CA ASN A 9 -33.33 15.09 -6.15
C ASN A 9 -33.69 16.35 -5.35
N ALA A 10 -34.79 16.32 -4.61
CA ALA A 10 -35.21 17.42 -3.73
C ALA A 10 -34.23 17.59 -2.55
N ALA A 11 -33.76 16.51 -1.95
CA ALA A 11 -32.74 16.55 -0.91
C ALA A 11 -31.41 17.10 -1.45
N TYR A 12 -30.97 16.65 -2.63
CA TYR A 12 -29.73 17.11 -3.27
C TYR A 12 -29.69 18.61 -3.56
N VAL A 13 -30.83 19.22 -3.97
CA VAL A 13 -30.92 20.67 -4.23
C VAL A 13 -30.66 21.50 -2.97
N ASN A 14 -31.08 20.99 -1.82
CA ASN A 14 -30.94 21.69 -0.54
C ASN A 14 -29.65 21.31 0.21
N ASP A 15 -29.18 20.06 0.05
CA ASP A 15 -27.97 19.54 0.65
C ASP A 15 -27.31 18.52 -0.29
N PRO A 16 -26.22 18.91 -0.98
CA PRO A 16 -25.49 18.01 -1.88
C PRO A 16 -24.94 16.74 -1.17
N TYR A 17 -24.71 16.79 0.13
CA TYR A 17 -24.21 15.66 0.90
C TYR A 17 -25.30 14.65 1.28
N ALA A 18 -26.57 15.05 1.29
CA ALA A 18 -27.70 14.16 1.55
C ALA A 18 -27.78 12.99 0.56
N PHE A 19 -27.30 13.19 -0.67
CA PHE A 19 -27.21 12.13 -1.68
C PHE A 19 -26.20 11.03 -1.28
N VAL A 20 -25.05 11.42 -0.74
CA VAL A 20 -24.00 10.52 -0.26
C VAL A 20 -24.53 9.66 0.89
N GLU A 21 -25.18 10.28 1.86
CA GLU A 21 -25.78 9.59 3.03
C GLU A 21 -26.89 8.63 2.64
N ALA A 22 -27.69 9.00 1.64
CA ALA A 22 -28.79 8.18 1.14
C ALA A 22 -28.34 6.96 0.30
N LEU A 23 -27.13 7.00 -0.29
CA LEU A 23 -26.60 6.00 -1.21
C LEU A 23 -25.13 5.64 -0.89
N PRO A 24 -24.81 5.19 0.33
CA PRO A 24 -23.42 4.95 0.74
C PRO A 24 -22.73 3.87 -0.11
N GLY A 25 -23.42 2.80 -0.50
CA GLY A 25 -22.88 1.75 -1.37
C GLY A 25 -22.47 2.26 -2.75
N PRO A 26 -23.43 2.80 -3.55
CA PRO A 26 -23.11 3.38 -4.87
C PRO A 26 -22.08 4.51 -4.80
N TRP A 27 -22.05 5.30 -3.74
CA TRP A 27 -21.05 6.32 -3.54
C TRP A 27 -19.63 5.73 -3.29
N GLY A 28 -19.55 4.67 -2.49
CA GLY A 28 -18.31 3.93 -2.26
C GLY A 28 -17.78 3.31 -3.57
N GLU A 29 -18.66 2.68 -4.35
CA GLU A 29 -18.32 2.12 -5.67
C GLU A 29 -17.79 3.20 -6.63
N PHE A 30 -18.47 4.34 -6.71
CA PHE A 30 -18.02 5.46 -7.52
C PHE A 30 -16.61 5.91 -7.11
N ARG A 31 -16.35 6.08 -5.82
CA ARG A 31 -15.03 6.51 -5.33
C ARG A 31 -13.93 5.49 -5.63
N ARG A 32 -14.20 4.19 -5.44
CA ARG A 32 -13.25 3.14 -5.84
C ARG A 32 -12.95 3.16 -7.33
N ALA A 33 -13.99 3.34 -8.15
CA ALA A 33 -13.81 3.45 -9.60
C ALA A 33 -12.92 4.62 -9.98
N GLN A 34 -13.08 5.80 -9.36
CA GLN A 34 -12.23 6.97 -9.64
C GLN A 34 -10.75 6.69 -9.32
N ILE A 35 -10.46 6.02 -8.20
CA ILE A 35 -9.08 5.67 -7.83
C ILE A 35 -8.53 4.60 -8.77
N THR A 36 -9.31 3.59 -9.10
CA THR A 36 -8.92 2.54 -10.06
C THR A 36 -8.63 3.11 -11.44
N ASP A 37 -9.44 4.05 -11.92
CA ASP A 37 -9.22 4.72 -13.21
C ASP A 37 -7.95 5.58 -13.22
N LEU A 38 -7.64 6.23 -12.09
CA LEU A 38 -6.36 6.94 -11.94
C LEU A 38 -5.18 5.97 -12.00
N VAL A 39 -5.20 4.87 -11.24
CA VAL A 39 -4.15 3.85 -11.25
C VAL A 39 -3.96 3.29 -12.66
N ARG A 40 -5.05 2.93 -13.34
CA ARG A 40 -5.03 2.43 -14.72
C ARG A 40 -4.41 3.44 -15.69
N SER A 41 -4.78 4.71 -15.56
CA SER A 41 -4.26 5.78 -16.42
C SER A 41 -2.76 5.99 -16.22
N VAL A 42 -2.29 6.00 -14.96
CA VAL A 42 -0.86 6.11 -14.63
C VAL A 42 -0.10 4.90 -15.18
N TYR A 43 -0.60 3.68 -14.94
CA TYR A 43 0.02 2.45 -15.44
C TYR A 43 0.23 2.49 -16.95
N HIS A 44 -0.82 2.75 -17.71
CA HIS A 44 -0.73 2.80 -19.16
C HIS A 44 0.18 3.92 -19.65
N ALA A 45 0.17 5.09 -19.02
CA ALA A 45 1.06 6.18 -19.38
C ALA A 45 2.54 5.85 -19.15
N VAL A 46 2.87 5.12 -18.06
CA VAL A 46 4.23 4.65 -17.79
C VAL A 46 4.62 3.57 -18.79
N LYS A 47 3.79 2.54 -18.96
CA LYS A 47 4.09 1.40 -19.85
C LYS A 47 4.18 1.79 -21.33
N ALA A 48 3.46 2.81 -21.75
CA ALA A 48 3.57 3.35 -23.12
C ALA A 48 4.95 3.98 -23.41
N ARG A 49 5.62 4.51 -22.37
CA ARG A 49 6.93 5.16 -22.50
C ARG A 49 8.09 4.24 -22.13
N ARG A 50 7.87 3.39 -21.13
CA ARG A 50 8.87 2.48 -20.56
C ARG A 50 8.21 1.16 -20.20
N PRO A 51 8.05 0.23 -21.15
CA PRO A 51 7.33 -1.03 -20.93
C PRO A 51 7.93 -1.90 -19.79
N GLU A 52 9.25 -1.82 -19.62
CA GLU A 52 10.01 -2.59 -18.62
C GLU A 52 9.93 -2.02 -17.20
N MET A 53 9.45 -0.78 -17.04
CA MET A 53 9.40 -0.13 -15.72
C MET A 53 8.36 -0.79 -14.84
N VAL A 54 8.76 -1.14 -13.61
CA VAL A 54 7.85 -1.65 -12.58
C VAL A 54 7.04 -0.50 -11.99
N VAL A 55 5.72 -0.62 -12.04
CA VAL A 55 4.78 0.31 -11.41
C VAL A 55 4.33 -0.27 -10.08
N SER A 56 4.64 0.41 -8.99
CA SER A 56 4.22 0.02 -7.64
C SER A 56 3.34 1.08 -7.00
N ALA A 57 2.51 0.66 -6.05
CA ALA A 57 1.68 1.56 -5.26
C ALA A 57 1.82 1.26 -3.77
N ALA A 58 2.00 2.31 -2.95
CA ALA A 58 1.81 2.21 -1.52
C ALA A 58 0.32 2.05 -1.21
N VAL A 59 -0.04 1.00 -0.47
CA VAL A 59 -1.43 0.65 -0.18
C VAL A 59 -1.63 0.41 1.31
N PHE A 60 -2.87 0.50 1.78
CA PHE A 60 -3.18 0.13 3.15
C PHE A 60 -3.04 -1.39 3.34
N SER A 61 -2.40 -1.79 4.45
CA SER A 61 -2.05 -3.19 4.72
C SER A 61 -3.23 -4.06 5.13
N ASN A 62 -4.27 -3.48 5.73
CA ASN A 62 -5.53 -4.18 5.99
C ASN A 62 -6.41 -4.04 4.75
N GLN A 63 -6.78 -5.17 4.12
CA GLN A 63 -7.51 -5.18 2.85
C GLN A 63 -8.94 -4.65 2.97
N ASP A 64 -9.63 -4.96 4.07
CA ASP A 64 -11.00 -4.48 4.31
C ASP A 64 -11.00 -2.96 4.52
N ASP A 65 -10.08 -2.42 5.33
CA ASP A 65 -9.93 -0.98 5.50
C ASP A 65 -9.54 -0.29 4.19
N ALA A 66 -8.62 -0.89 3.41
CA ALA A 66 -8.23 -0.41 2.10
C ALA A 66 -9.44 -0.30 1.16
N PHE A 67 -10.25 -1.33 1.09
CA PHE A 67 -11.41 -1.40 0.21
C PHE A 67 -12.55 -0.50 0.67
N GLU A 68 -12.97 -0.61 1.95
CA GLU A 68 -14.19 0.05 2.45
C GLU A 68 -13.96 1.53 2.77
N HIS A 69 -12.79 1.90 3.31
CA HIS A 69 -12.56 3.23 3.86
C HIS A 69 -11.55 4.07 3.05
N ARG A 70 -10.66 3.41 2.29
CA ARG A 70 -9.63 4.07 1.48
C ARG A 70 -9.91 3.96 -0.01
N TYR A 71 -10.90 3.16 -0.40
CA TYR A 71 -11.30 2.95 -1.79
C TYR A 71 -10.16 2.40 -2.67
N GLN A 72 -9.24 1.67 -2.03
CA GLN A 72 -8.09 1.03 -2.67
C GLN A 72 -8.39 -0.47 -2.85
N ASP A 73 -8.84 -0.85 -4.02
CA ASP A 73 -9.01 -2.26 -4.40
C ASP A 73 -7.72 -2.78 -5.07
N TRP A 74 -6.62 -2.75 -4.32
CA TRP A 74 -5.32 -3.10 -4.84
C TRP A 74 -5.16 -4.57 -5.25
N PRO A 75 -5.88 -5.56 -4.65
CA PRO A 75 -5.88 -6.91 -5.18
C PRO A 75 -6.48 -6.97 -6.59
N ALA A 76 -7.57 -6.25 -6.84
CA ALA A 76 -8.15 -6.17 -8.18
C ALA A 76 -7.20 -5.46 -9.17
N TRP A 77 -6.49 -4.41 -8.77
CA TRP A 77 -5.51 -3.75 -9.65
C TRP A 77 -4.38 -4.68 -10.09
N LEU A 78 -3.92 -5.55 -9.20
CA LEU A 78 -2.94 -6.59 -9.53
C LEU A 78 -3.57 -7.65 -10.47
N ALA A 79 -4.80 -8.08 -10.20
CA ALA A 79 -5.49 -9.09 -11.01
C ALA A 79 -5.80 -8.58 -12.43
N GLU A 80 -6.17 -7.30 -12.57
CA GLU A 80 -6.39 -6.64 -13.86
C GLU A 80 -5.08 -6.35 -14.61
N GLY A 81 -3.93 -6.42 -13.95
CA GLY A 81 -2.63 -6.09 -14.55
C GLY A 81 -2.41 -4.58 -14.76
N ILE A 82 -3.04 -3.73 -13.94
CA ILE A 82 -2.84 -2.27 -13.92
C ILE A 82 -1.95 -1.81 -12.77
N LEU A 83 -1.34 -2.76 -12.08
CA LEU A 83 -0.30 -2.57 -11.07
C LEU A 83 0.63 -3.77 -11.13
N ASP A 84 1.94 -3.55 -11.09
CA ASP A 84 2.91 -4.65 -11.07
C ASP A 84 3.15 -5.16 -9.64
N VAL A 85 3.25 -4.24 -8.67
CA VAL A 85 3.62 -4.55 -7.28
C VAL A 85 2.81 -3.71 -6.30
N ALA A 86 2.20 -4.35 -5.32
CA ALA A 86 1.63 -3.68 -4.15
C ALA A 86 2.66 -3.54 -3.03
N VAL A 87 2.67 -2.40 -2.36
CA VAL A 87 3.55 -2.11 -1.22
C VAL A 87 2.67 -1.77 0.00
N PRO A 88 2.17 -2.77 0.74
CA PRO A 88 1.37 -2.52 1.93
C PRO A 88 2.19 -1.78 3.00
N MET A 89 1.65 -0.69 3.49
CA MET A 89 2.22 0.13 4.57
C MET A 89 2.04 -0.58 5.93
N ALA A 90 2.82 -1.63 6.17
CA ALA A 90 2.77 -2.43 7.39
C ALA A 90 3.57 -1.75 8.52
N TYR A 91 3.22 -0.49 8.84
CA TYR A 91 3.96 0.37 9.76
C TYR A 91 3.59 0.06 11.21
N THR A 92 4.31 -0.86 11.81
CA THR A 92 4.12 -1.30 13.19
C THR A 92 5.44 -1.69 13.84
N THR A 93 5.53 -1.56 15.17
CA THR A 93 6.66 -2.08 15.96
C THR A 93 6.46 -3.55 16.37
N ASN A 94 5.23 -4.06 16.31
CA ASN A 94 4.89 -5.43 16.67
C ASN A 94 5.18 -6.39 15.51
N ASP A 95 6.02 -7.40 15.75
CA ASP A 95 6.48 -8.35 14.74
C ASP A 95 5.39 -9.34 14.31
N ASP A 96 4.53 -9.79 15.23
CA ASP A 96 3.44 -10.70 14.88
C ASP A 96 2.39 -10.01 14.01
N ARG A 97 2.06 -8.76 14.34
CA ARG A 97 1.17 -7.95 13.52
C ARG A 97 1.77 -7.69 12.13
N PHE A 98 3.06 -7.38 12.06
CA PHE A 98 3.75 -7.19 10.79
C PHE A 98 3.71 -8.47 9.96
N ARG A 99 4.03 -9.62 10.58
CA ARG A 99 3.99 -10.94 9.94
C ARG A 99 2.61 -11.23 9.35
N ALA A 100 1.54 -11.07 10.14
CA ALA A 100 0.18 -11.29 9.67
C ALA A 100 -0.17 -10.39 8.47
N GLN A 101 0.15 -9.10 8.53
CA GLN A 101 -0.12 -8.16 7.43
C GLN A 101 0.63 -8.52 6.14
N ILE A 102 1.87 -8.99 6.24
CA ILE A 102 2.64 -9.39 5.05
C ILE A 102 2.15 -10.73 4.51
N SER A 103 1.87 -11.70 5.37
CA SER A 103 1.31 -13.01 4.97
C SER A 103 -0.02 -12.86 4.23
N ASP A 104 -0.96 -12.09 4.80
CA ASP A 104 -2.25 -11.79 4.19
C ASP A 104 -2.07 -11.05 2.85
N GLY A 105 -1.13 -10.09 2.82
CA GLY A 105 -0.81 -9.34 1.61
C GLY A 105 -0.25 -10.23 0.50
N VAL A 106 0.68 -11.14 0.81
CA VAL A 106 1.24 -12.09 -0.15
C VAL A 106 0.17 -13.03 -0.70
N ALA A 107 -0.72 -13.52 0.19
CA ALA A 107 -1.85 -14.36 -0.22
C ALA A 107 -2.77 -13.65 -1.23
N ALA A 108 -3.03 -12.36 -1.01
CA ALA A 108 -3.89 -11.56 -1.91
C ALA A 108 -3.19 -11.14 -3.20
N ALA A 109 -1.90 -10.77 -3.13
CA ALA A 109 -1.17 -10.27 -4.30
C ALA A 109 -0.75 -11.38 -5.27
N GLY A 110 -0.52 -12.58 -4.76
CA GLY A 110 0.13 -13.66 -5.49
C GLY A 110 1.66 -13.53 -5.50
N ALA A 111 2.32 -14.61 -5.88
CA ALA A 111 3.78 -14.73 -5.84
C ALA A 111 4.49 -13.61 -6.63
N GLY A 112 5.49 -13.01 -6.03
CA GLY A 112 6.37 -12.03 -6.69
C GLY A 112 5.81 -10.60 -6.78
N ARG A 113 4.56 -10.35 -6.34
CA ARG A 113 3.88 -9.07 -6.56
C ARG A 113 3.62 -8.24 -5.31
N LEU A 114 4.27 -8.59 -4.21
CA LEU A 114 4.20 -7.82 -2.97
C LEU A 114 5.60 -7.47 -2.48
N TRP A 115 5.82 -6.18 -2.17
CA TRP A 115 6.98 -5.71 -1.42
C TRP A 115 6.52 -5.17 -0.06
N ALA A 116 7.17 -5.61 1.01
CA ALA A 116 6.80 -5.22 2.36
C ALA A 116 7.16 -3.75 2.63
N GLY A 117 6.18 -2.90 2.91
CA GLY A 117 6.40 -1.53 3.36
C GLY A 117 6.74 -1.50 4.85
N ILE A 118 7.94 -1.09 5.21
CA ILE A 118 8.45 -1.04 6.58
C ILE A 118 8.60 0.41 7.03
N GLY A 119 7.89 0.79 8.11
CA GLY A 119 8.06 2.10 8.75
C GLY A 119 9.34 2.13 9.57
N ALA A 120 10.48 2.39 8.94
CA ALA A 120 11.77 2.43 9.61
C ALA A 120 11.84 3.51 10.71
N TYR A 121 11.08 4.58 10.55
CA TYR A 121 10.97 5.67 11.54
C TYR A 121 10.31 5.24 12.86
N LEU A 122 9.59 4.13 12.89
CA LEU A 122 8.95 3.57 14.08
C LEU A 122 9.82 2.55 14.81
N ASN A 123 10.85 2.02 14.13
CA ASN A 123 11.60 0.86 14.58
C ASN A 123 13.05 1.23 14.89
N THR A 124 13.68 0.47 15.79
CA THR A 124 15.14 0.49 15.93
C THR A 124 15.80 -0.13 14.69
N THR A 125 17.11 0.00 14.57
CA THR A 125 17.88 -0.67 13.50
C THR A 125 17.64 -2.17 13.53
N GLU A 126 17.75 -2.80 14.69
CA GLU A 126 17.51 -4.24 14.90
C GLU A 126 16.06 -4.62 14.56
N GLY A 127 15.09 -3.82 15.00
CA GLY A 127 13.67 -4.04 14.68
C GLY A 127 13.39 -3.93 13.18
N THR A 128 14.05 -3.00 12.47
CA THR A 128 13.94 -2.89 11.01
C THR A 128 14.57 -4.11 10.33
N LEU A 129 15.74 -4.57 10.78
CA LEU A 129 16.39 -5.76 10.25
C LEU A 129 15.55 -7.03 10.48
N ALA A 130 14.94 -7.17 11.67
CA ALA A 130 14.03 -8.28 11.97
C ALA A 130 12.80 -8.27 11.02
N LYS A 131 12.22 -7.11 10.73
CA LYS A 131 11.09 -7.00 9.79
C LYS A 131 11.47 -7.37 8.36
N ILE A 132 12.70 -7.08 7.92
CA ILE A 132 13.21 -7.55 6.63
C ILE A 132 13.27 -9.09 6.60
N ASP A 133 13.72 -9.72 7.68
CA ASP A 133 13.76 -11.19 7.76
C ASP A 133 12.35 -11.79 7.79
N ILE A 134 11.42 -11.19 8.54
CA ILE A 134 10.01 -11.59 8.53
C ILE A 134 9.43 -11.46 7.12
N ALA A 135 9.63 -10.34 6.43
CA ALA A 135 9.12 -10.16 5.08
C ALA A 135 9.61 -11.25 4.12
N ARG A 136 10.89 -11.63 4.21
CA ARG A 136 11.45 -12.74 3.43
C ARG A 136 10.87 -14.10 3.81
N SER A 137 10.68 -14.36 5.11
CA SER A 137 10.08 -15.63 5.58
C SER A 137 8.63 -15.79 5.12
N GLU A 138 7.90 -14.67 4.97
CA GLU A 138 6.53 -14.66 4.43
C GLU A 138 6.48 -14.57 2.90
N SER A 139 7.62 -14.76 2.22
CA SER A 139 7.69 -14.77 0.75
C SER A 139 7.36 -13.45 0.05
N ALA A 140 7.54 -12.31 0.72
CA ALA A 140 7.52 -11.02 0.05
C ALA A 140 8.68 -10.94 -0.96
N ALA A 141 8.42 -10.45 -2.17
CA ALA A 141 9.40 -10.36 -3.25
C ALA A 141 10.44 -9.24 -3.04
N GLY A 142 10.16 -8.32 -2.11
CA GLY A 142 11.03 -7.22 -1.77
C GLY A 142 10.55 -6.47 -0.54
N PHE A 143 11.24 -5.38 -0.22
CA PHE A 143 10.79 -4.47 0.84
C PHE A 143 11.12 -3.01 0.48
N VAL A 144 10.39 -2.09 1.09
CA VAL A 144 10.56 -0.64 0.97
C VAL A 144 10.65 -0.05 2.37
N LEU A 145 11.70 0.73 2.62
CA LEU A 145 11.88 1.46 3.88
C LEU A 145 11.29 2.87 3.76
N PHE A 146 10.38 3.23 4.61
CA PHE A 146 9.82 4.57 4.71
C PHE A 146 10.38 5.28 5.96
N SER A 147 11.08 6.41 5.81
CA SER A 147 11.40 7.06 4.56
C SER A 147 12.91 7.35 4.46
N TYR A 148 13.39 7.67 3.27
CA TYR A 148 14.79 8.05 3.06
C TYR A 148 15.17 9.30 3.86
N ASP A 149 14.37 10.38 3.81
CA ASP A 149 14.65 11.62 4.53
C ASP A 149 14.78 11.37 6.04
N TRP A 150 13.95 10.46 6.59
CA TRP A 150 14.04 10.05 7.97
C TRP A 150 15.32 9.27 8.24
N ALA A 151 15.73 8.39 7.33
CA ALA A 151 16.91 7.53 7.49
C ALA A 151 18.25 8.31 7.37
N VAL A 152 18.27 9.50 6.75
CA VAL A 152 19.47 10.33 6.54
C VAL A 152 19.34 11.73 7.14
N GLY A 153 18.20 12.11 7.69
CA GLY A 153 17.95 13.46 8.26
C GLY A 153 18.69 13.70 9.57
N GLU A 154 19.15 14.94 9.80
CA GLU A 154 19.87 15.34 11.01
C GLU A 154 19.06 15.18 12.31
N GLY A 155 17.72 15.22 12.22
CA GLY A 155 16.80 15.02 13.35
C GLY A 155 16.55 13.57 13.73
N TYR A 156 17.09 12.65 12.98
CA TYR A 156 16.93 11.23 13.24
C TYR A 156 17.97 10.75 14.25
N SER A 157 17.56 10.30 15.42
CA SER A 157 18.31 9.94 16.62
C SER A 157 19.50 8.97 16.38
N GLY A 158 20.43 9.29 15.50
CA GLY A 158 21.68 8.56 15.26
C GLY A 158 21.53 7.24 14.49
N GLN A 159 20.35 6.89 13.99
CA GLN A 159 20.14 5.63 13.26
C GLN A 159 20.28 5.76 11.73
N GLY A 160 20.21 6.98 11.14
CA GLY A 160 20.10 7.19 9.72
C GLY A 160 21.20 6.51 8.88
N PRO A 161 22.44 7.00 8.85
CA PRO A 161 23.49 6.38 8.06
C PRO A 161 23.82 4.96 8.53
N THR A 162 23.78 4.73 9.84
CA THR A 162 24.03 3.42 10.44
C THR A 162 22.96 2.39 10.03
N LEU A 163 21.68 2.78 9.98
CA LEU A 163 20.62 1.90 9.52
C LEU A 163 20.86 1.42 8.08
N LEU A 164 21.13 2.36 7.15
CA LEU A 164 21.34 2.01 5.74
C LEU A 164 22.60 1.15 5.55
N GLN A 165 23.69 1.46 6.27
CA GLN A 165 24.90 0.64 6.26
C GLN A 165 24.63 -0.78 6.78
N ARG A 166 23.94 -0.90 7.92
CA ARG A 166 23.57 -2.19 8.50
C ARG A 166 22.68 -3.02 7.58
N VAL A 167 21.67 -2.40 6.96
CA VAL A 167 20.81 -3.06 5.97
C VAL A 167 21.67 -3.54 4.78
N GLY A 168 22.55 -2.70 4.24
CA GLY A 168 23.44 -3.08 3.14
C GLY A 168 24.33 -4.27 3.50
N GLN A 169 25.01 -4.20 4.64
CA GLN A 169 25.95 -5.22 5.09
C GLN A 169 25.29 -6.56 5.45
N THR A 170 24.09 -6.52 6.06
CA THR A 170 23.49 -7.73 6.62
C THR A 170 22.43 -8.37 5.72
N LYS A 171 21.80 -7.59 4.85
CA LYS A 171 20.67 -8.07 4.02
C LYS A 171 20.99 -8.20 2.54
N PHE A 172 22.09 -7.59 2.09
CA PHE A 172 22.51 -7.61 0.68
C PHE A 172 23.94 -8.10 0.48
N ASN A 173 24.67 -8.48 1.52
CA ASN A 173 26.00 -9.07 1.37
C ASN A 173 25.86 -10.45 0.71
N ARG A 174 26.41 -10.57 -0.51
CA ARG A 174 26.36 -11.82 -1.30
C ARG A 174 27.31 -12.90 -0.77
N ASP A 175 28.20 -12.54 0.16
CA ASP A 175 29.22 -13.41 0.73
C ASP A 175 28.79 -14.01 2.09
N ALA A 176 27.54 -13.77 2.53
CA ALA A 176 27.01 -14.46 3.70
C ALA A 176 26.48 -15.85 3.29
N PRO A 177 26.88 -16.92 3.98
CA PRO A 177 26.49 -18.28 3.65
C PRO A 177 24.98 -18.50 3.77
#